data_467a8f7a97461c31f8fccf0b2b5736bf
#
_entry.id   467a8f7a97461c31f8fccf0b2b5736bf
#
_cell.length_a   1.000
_cell.length_b   1.000
_cell.length_c   1.000
_cell.angle_alpha   90.00
_cell.angle_beta   90.00
_cell.angle_gamma   90.00
#
_symmetry.space_group_name_H-M   'P 1'
#
loop_
_entity.id
_entity.type
_entity.pdbx_description
1 polymer ?
#
loop_
_entity_poly.entity_id
_entity_poly.type
_entity_poly.pdbx_seq_one_letter_code
_entity_poly.pdbx_strand_id
1 'polypeptide(L)'
;MHNISIFGTSSDAGKSTVTWLVGRLLQEAGYSVAPFKAQNVSNNAHVADDGSEIAIAQYFQAKVLSVPTSWHNNPVLLKSGHGSSASLIVGSKTAASKDVREYYRDLDTLKPIVQEAFEYLDARYDVVIAEGAGSPVELNLMNKDLSNIFIATHFNTRIILVADIEKGGVFASVYGVYHLLPEQLRENVAGVIINKFRGDLSLFDKGIKIIENEFGIPVLGVLPYTPFNLGFEDSQSLMNYTQECSRALRRIAVIAYPAMSNYTDFEPLLANPDICLEFIRTNVDLSGFECIILPGSKLVMQDLTWLKERGLFAQLQQHYKEGRINLVGICGGYQMMFERIVDEHCIEVQKPASTAALGFIEGEIHFQKEKILKRDGEKYEIHHGTSATYPSEYRNGKVYGTFSHGLFADAWFKDYERETIERFVKKMKRHLDVERIIQSVR
;
A
#
# COMPACT_ATOMS: atom_id res chain seq x y z
N MET A 1 -21.23 20.80 -1.09
CA MET A 1 -20.46 20.28 -2.23
C MET A 1 -20.65 18.80 -2.32
N HIS A 2 -20.31 18.17 -3.47
CA HIS A 2 -20.37 16.74 -3.58
C HIS A 2 -19.01 16.10 -3.29
N ASN A 3 -18.99 15.05 -2.48
CA ASN A 3 -17.84 14.18 -2.32
C ASN A 3 -17.66 13.30 -3.57
N ILE A 4 -16.47 12.75 -3.76
CA ILE A 4 -16.13 11.93 -4.94
C ILE A 4 -15.81 10.50 -4.51
N SER A 5 -16.32 9.53 -5.26
CA SER A 5 -15.88 8.13 -5.22
C SER A 5 -15.09 7.80 -6.49
N ILE A 6 -13.92 7.22 -6.34
CA ILE A 6 -13.07 6.73 -7.44
C ILE A 6 -13.25 5.23 -7.58
N PHE A 7 -13.95 4.80 -8.63
CA PHE A 7 -14.21 3.39 -8.90
C PHE A 7 -13.31 2.86 -10.01
N GLY A 8 -12.76 1.68 -9.84
CA GLY A 8 -12.00 1.02 -10.90
C GLY A 8 -12.88 0.10 -11.74
N THR A 9 -12.65 0.03 -13.03
CA THR A 9 -13.29 -1.02 -13.84
C THR A 9 -12.69 -2.40 -13.60
N SER A 10 -11.55 -2.44 -12.91
CA SER A 10 -10.87 -3.67 -12.48
C SER A 10 -9.95 -3.38 -11.30
N SER A 11 -9.39 -4.44 -10.67
CA SER A 11 -8.21 -4.30 -9.84
C SER A 11 -7.06 -3.70 -10.66
N ASP A 12 -6.14 -3.00 -10.01
CA ASP A 12 -4.95 -2.35 -10.61
C ASP A 12 -5.24 -1.33 -11.72
N ALA A 13 -6.48 -0.87 -11.87
CA ALA A 13 -6.81 0.18 -12.84
C ALA A 13 -6.11 1.52 -12.57
N GLY A 14 -5.48 1.69 -11.39
CA GLY A 14 -4.78 2.90 -10.98
C GLY A 14 -5.63 3.84 -10.14
N LYS A 15 -6.65 3.31 -9.45
CA LYS A 15 -7.51 4.08 -8.53
C LYS A 15 -6.72 4.92 -7.55
N SER A 16 -5.77 4.30 -6.83
CA SER A 16 -5.00 4.95 -5.76
C SER A 16 -4.24 6.18 -6.29
N THR A 17 -3.61 6.06 -7.46
CA THR A 17 -2.92 7.18 -8.11
C THR A 17 -3.89 8.27 -8.57
N VAL A 18 -5.01 7.88 -9.19
CA VAL A 18 -6.04 8.85 -9.64
C VAL A 18 -6.70 9.55 -8.46
N THR A 19 -6.89 8.87 -7.32
CA THR A 19 -7.46 9.46 -6.11
C THR A 19 -6.66 10.68 -5.64
N TRP A 20 -5.37 10.54 -5.40
CA TRP A 20 -4.58 11.69 -4.95
C TRP A 20 -4.30 12.69 -6.08
N LEU A 21 -4.22 12.25 -7.35
CA LEU A 21 -4.09 13.16 -8.48
C LEU A 21 -5.29 14.10 -8.60
N VAL A 22 -6.51 13.57 -8.56
CA VAL A 22 -7.75 14.38 -8.55
C VAL A 22 -7.79 15.26 -7.31
N GLY A 23 -7.38 14.76 -6.14
CA GLY A 23 -7.26 15.54 -4.93
C GLY A 23 -6.36 16.76 -5.08
N ARG A 24 -5.17 16.60 -5.68
CA ARG A 24 -4.24 17.71 -5.97
C ARG A 24 -4.86 18.74 -6.92
N LEU A 25 -5.58 18.29 -7.97
CA LEU A 25 -6.24 19.20 -8.89
C LEU A 25 -7.33 20.03 -8.21
N LEU A 26 -8.09 19.44 -7.29
CA LEU A 26 -9.08 20.15 -6.50
C LEU A 26 -8.44 21.12 -5.51
N GLN A 27 -7.31 20.74 -4.89
CA GLN A 27 -6.53 21.66 -4.05
C GLN A 27 -6.01 22.87 -4.84
N GLU A 28 -5.50 22.66 -6.06
CA GLU A 28 -5.09 23.75 -6.95
C GLU A 28 -6.28 24.67 -7.33
N ALA A 29 -7.50 24.16 -7.29
CA ALA A 29 -8.73 24.91 -7.51
C ALA A 29 -9.27 25.59 -6.23
N GLY A 30 -8.56 25.45 -5.10
CA GLY A 30 -8.86 26.11 -3.84
C GLY A 30 -9.71 25.33 -2.84
N TYR A 31 -9.97 24.04 -3.09
CA TYR A 31 -10.72 23.19 -2.15
C TYR A 31 -9.79 22.54 -1.13
N SER A 32 -10.25 22.40 0.10
CA SER A 32 -9.63 21.49 1.08
C SER A 32 -10.11 20.05 0.81
N VAL A 33 -9.19 19.10 0.73
CA VAL A 33 -9.50 17.73 0.26
C VAL A 33 -8.89 16.70 1.18
N ALA A 34 -9.68 15.70 1.58
CA ALA A 34 -9.21 14.55 2.36
C ALA A 34 -9.38 13.23 1.57
N PRO A 35 -8.38 12.33 1.57
CA PRO A 35 -8.51 10.99 1.02
C PRO A 35 -9.20 10.07 2.03
N PHE A 36 -9.97 9.12 1.51
CA PHE A 36 -10.68 8.11 2.29
C PHE A 36 -10.70 6.78 1.57
N LYS A 37 -10.57 5.69 2.32
CA LYS A 37 -10.86 4.34 1.83
C LYS A 37 -11.47 3.52 2.96
N ALA A 38 -12.73 3.16 2.83
CA ALA A 38 -13.48 2.49 3.88
C ALA A 38 -12.81 1.21 4.37
N GLN A 39 -12.34 0.40 3.42
CA GLN A 39 -11.67 -0.87 3.69
C GLN A 39 -10.46 -1.02 2.77
N ASN A 40 -9.34 -1.45 3.34
CA ASN A 40 -8.18 -1.90 2.56
C ASN A 40 -7.74 -3.30 2.99
N VAL A 41 -7.16 -4.05 2.05
CA VAL A 41 -6.53 -5.35 2.29
C VAL A 41 -5.05 -5.19 1.94
N SER A 42 -4.21 -5.01 2.95
CA SER A 42 -2.78 -4.78 2.73
C SER A 42 -1.96 -5.22 3.94
N ASN A 43 -0.82 -5.85 3.68
CA ASN A 43 0.19 -6.12 4.70
C ASN A 43 1.10 -4.91 4.96
N ASN A 44 1.03 -3.91 4.10
CA ASN A 44 1.81 -2.68 4.21
C ASN A 44 0.99 -1.63 4.96
N ALA A 45 1.52 -1.16 6.08
CA ALA A 45 0.86 -0.18 6.91
C ALA A 45 1.86 0.82 7.48
N HIS A 46 1.33 1.95 7.89
CA HIS A 46 2.07 3.02 8.55
C HIS A 46 1.36 3.42 9.85
N VAL A 47 2.09 3.99 10.79
CA VAL A 47 1.51 4.62 11.98
C VAL A 47 1.09 6.04 11.63
N ALA A 48 -0.19 6.34 11.76
CA ALA A 48 -0.78 7.65 11.50
C ALA A 48 -0.38 8.68 12.57
N ASP A 49 -0.69 9.97 12.34
CA ASP A 49 -0.38 11.04 13.29
C ASP A 49 -1.12 10.91 14.62
N ASP A 50 -2.28 10.24 14.63
CA ASP A 50 -3.06 9.93 15.83
C ASP A 50 -2.60 8.64 16.55
N GLY A 51 -1.52 8.01 16.08
CA GLY A 51 -0.97 6.76 16.62
C GLY A 51 -1.69 5.50 16.15
N SER A 52 -2.70 5.59 15.30
CA SER A 52 -3.41 4.44 14.73
C SER A 52 -2.62 3.79 13.59
N GLU A 53 -3.01 2.59 13.20
CA GLU A 53 -2.45 1.85 12.08
C GLU A 53 -3.35 1.98 10.86
N ILE A 54 -2.83 2.50 9.74
CA ILE A 54 -3.54 2.64 8.47
C ILE A 54 -2.73 2.03 7.33
N ALA A 55 -3.39 1.67 6.22
CA ALA A 55 -2.70 1.17 5.04
C ALA A 55 -1.77 2.24 4.45
N ILE A 56 -0.62 1.78 3.94
CA ILE A 56 0.41 2.66 3.36
C ILE A 56 -0.12 3.52 2.21
N ALA A 57 -1.04 3.00 1.40
CA ALA A 57 -1.63 3.74 0.29
C ALA A 57 -2.41 4.98 0.78
N GLN A 58 -3.21 4.85 1.84
CA GLN A 58 -3.95 5.97 2.40
C GLN A 58 -3.05 6.94 3.17
N TYR A 59 -1.99 6.42 3.81
CA TYR A 59 -0.94 7.26 4.38
C TYR A 59 -0.27 8.11 3.29
N PHE A 60 0.14 7.49 2.18
CA PHE A 60 0.75 8.19 1.05
C PHE A 60 -0.19 9.23 0.42
N GLN A 61 -1.45 8.88 0.19
CA GLN A 61 -2.46 9.82 -0.33
C GLN A 61 -2.62 11.04 0.57
N ALA A 62 -2.75 10.83 1.89
CA ALA A 62 -2.85 11.90 2.85
C ALA A 62 -1.60 12.79 2.89
N LYS A 63 -0.40 12.17 2.82
CA LYS A 63 0.88 12.88 2.73
C LYS A 63 0.96 13.76 1.48
N VAL A 64 0.60 13.23 0.30
CA VAL A 64 0.56 13.99 -0.97
C VAL A 64 -0.41 15.16 -0.91
N LEU A 65 -1.53 14.99 -0.23
CA LEU A 65 -2.56 16.02 -0.05
C LEU A 65 -2.31 16.91 1.18
N SER A 66 -1.20 16.71 1.91
CA SER A 66 -0.87 17.47 3.13
C SER A 66 -1.99 17.43 4.17
N VAL A 67 -2.63 16.29 4.32
CA VAL A 67 -3.70 16.01 5.29
C VAL A 67 -3.11 15.26 6.49
N PRO A 68 -3.37 15.68 7.75
CA PRO A 68 -3.04 14.88 8.92
C PRO A 68 -3.65 13.48 8.83
N THR A 69 -2.84 12.47 9.09
CA THR A 69 -3.25 11.08 8.98
C THR A 69 -3.93 10.58 10.26
N SER A 70 -4.99 9.82 10.10
CA SER A 70 -5.70 9.18 11.22
C SER A 70 -6.43 7.91 10.74
N TRP A 71 -6.95 7.13 11.67
CA TRP A 71 -7.78 5.97 11.35
C TRP A 71 -9.02 6.34 10.51
N HIS A 72 -9.45 7.59 10.54
CA HIS A 72 -10.57 8.06 9.71
C HIS A 72 -10.27 8.00 8.21
N ASN A 73 -9.01 8.07 7.80
CA ASN A 73 -8.65 7.91 6.40
C ASN A 73 -8.80 6.45 5.91
N ASN A 74 -8.69 5.48 6.82
CA ASN A 74 -8.83 4.05 6.52
C ASN A 74 -9.36 3.28 7.74
N PRO A 75 -10.68 3.33 8.01
CA PRO A 75 -11.27 2.79 9.23
C PRO A 75 -11.21 1.27 9.35
N VAL A 76 -11.06 0.55 8.23
CA VAL A 76 -10.96 -0.92 8.24
C VAL A 76 -9.76 -1.37 7.43
N LEU A 77 -8.79 -2.03 8.09
CA LEU A 77 -7.63 -2.62 7.44
C LEU A 77 -7.55 -4.12 7.74
N LEU A 78 -7.55 -4.91 6.68
CA LEU A 78 -7.35 -6.36 6.73
C LEU A 78 -5.90 -6.69 6.39
N LYS A 79 -5.22 -7.43 7.25
CA LYS A 79 -3.88 -7.97 7.02
C LYS A 79 -3.92 -9.48 6.91
N SER A 80 -3.28 -10.02 5.89
CA SER A 80 -3.15 -11.48 5.73
C SER A 80 -2.50 -12.11 6.95
N GLY A 81 -3.07 -13.19 7.44
CA GLY A 81 -2.53 -14.03 8.51
C GLY A 81 -2.09 -15.39 7.98
N HIS A 82 -1.92 -16.36 8.88
CA HIS A 82 -1.59 -17.73 8.51
C HIS A 82 -2.84 -18.48 7.99
N GLY A 83 -2.74 -19.11 6.82
CA GLY A 83 -3.86 -19.87 6.21
C GLY A 83 -5.02 -18.97 5.83
N SER A 84 -6.24 -19.27 6.33
CA SER A 84 -7.45 -18.47 6.10
C SER A 84 -7.68 -17.37 7.13
N SER A 85 -6.78 -17.18 8.09
CA SER A 85 -6.90 -16.14 9.11
C SER A 85 -6.45 -14.78 8.58
N ALA A 86 -7.06 -13.70 9.10
CA ALA A 86 -6.64 -12.33 8.87
C ALA A 86 -6.68 -11.53 10.16
N SER A 87 -5.73 -10.63 10.33
CA SER A 87 -5.79 -9.62 11.40
C SER A 87 -6.63 -8.46 10.91
N LEU A 88 -7.68 -8.13 11.67
CA LEU A 88 -8.57 -7.02 11.38
C LEU A 88 -8.22 -5.83 12.29
N ILE A 89 -7.99 -4.68 11.70
CA ILE A 89 -7.82 -3.41 12.40
C ILE A 89 -9.06 -2.59 12.11
N VAL A 90 -9.76 -2.15 13.17
CA VAL A 90 -11.01 -1.39 13.09
C VAL A 90 -10.85 -0.12 13.90
N GLY A 91 -10.90 1.03 13.23
CA GLY A 91 -10.59 2.31 13.83
C GLY A 91 -9.15 2.31 14.36
N SER A 92 -8.97 2.69 15.63
CA SER A 92 -7.66 2.71 16.29
C SER A 92 -7.28 1.39 16.96
N LYS A 93 -8.09 0.32 16.83
CA LYS A 93 -7.92 -0.93 17.60
C LYS A 93 -7.66 -2.13 16.69
N THR A 94 -6.67 -2.93 17.06
CA THR A 94 -6.52 -4.26 16.47
C THR A 94 -7.58 -5.17 17.08
N ALA A 95 -8.52 -5.65 16.26
CA ALA A 95 -9.44 -6.70 16.66
C ALA A 95 -8.74 -8.06 16.60
N ALA A 96 -9.25 -9.03 17.34
CA ALA A 96 -8.74 -10.40 17.31
C ALA A 96 -8.74 -10.94 15.87
N SER A 97 -7.75 -11.82 15.56
CA SER A 97 -7.71 -12.51 14.28
C SER A 97 -9.02 -13.26 14.03
N LYS A 98 -9.67 -12.99 12.91
CA LYS A 98 -10.90 -13.66 12.47
C LYS A 98 -10.62 -14.47 11.21
N ASP A 99 -11.38 -15.54 11.01
CA ASP A 99 -11.46 -16.18 9.70
C ASP A 99 -12.01 -15.18 8.68
N VAL A 100 -11.43 -15.13 7.49
CA VAL A 100 -11.86 -14.23 6.41
C VAL A 100 -13.34 -14.41 6.07
N ARG A 101 -13.88 -15.64 6.21
CA ARG A 101 -15.31 -15.92 5.98
C ARG A 101 -16.21 -15.29 7.05
N GLU A 102 -15.77 -15.29 8.32
CA GLU A 102 -16.49 -14.61 9.41
C GLU A 102 -16.49 -13.10 9.20
N TYR A 103 -15.36 -12.55 8.77
CA TYR A 103 -15.28 -11.14 8.38
C TYR A 103 -16.38 -10.77 7.37
N TYR A 104 -16.49 -11.51 6.27
CA TYR A 104 -17.50 -11.22 5.23
C TYR A 104 -18.94 -11.48 5.67
N ARG A 105 -19.20 -12.20 6.77
CA ARG A 105 -20.55 -12.36 7.35
C ARG A 105 -20.98 -11.15 8.16
N ASP A 106 -20.03 -10.48 8.82
CA ASP A 106 -20.29 -9.44 9.82
C ASP A 106 -20.05 -8.02 9.31
N LEU A 107 -19.96 -7.80 8.00
CA LEU A 107 -19.65 -6.49 7.41
C LEU A 107 -20.63 -5.37 7.83
N ASP A 108 -21.90 -5.71 8.09
CA ASP A 108 -22.86 -4.73 8.57
C ASP A 108 -22.48 -4.12 9.93
N THR A 109 -21.73 -4.85 10.75
CA THR A 109 -21.24 -4.35 12.04
C THR A 109 -20.12 -3.30 11.87
N LEU A 110 -19.50 -3.22 10.68
CA LEU A 110 -18.46 -2.26 10.37
C LEU A 110 -18.98 -0.98 9.72
N LYS A 111 -20.22 -0.98 9.23
CA LYS A 111 -20.84 0.21 8.61
C LYS A 111 -20.83 1.43 9.53
N PRO A 112 -21.19 1.34 10.82
CA PRO A 112 -21.21 2.51 11.70
C PRO A 112 -19.84 3.19 11.84
N ILE A 113 -18.75 2.43 11.96
CA ILE A 113 -17.41 3.02 12.09
C ILE A 113 -16.93 3.61 10.76
N VAL A 114 -17.32 3.01 9.62
CA VAL A 114 -17.05 3.56 8.29
C VAL A 114 -17.80 4.88 8.10
N GLN A 115 -19.04 4.97 8.56
CA GLN A 115 -19.85 6.19 8.53
C GLN A 115 -19.23 7.28 9.41
N GLU A 116 -18.92 6.96 10.67
CA GLU A 116 -18.26 7.88 11.60
C GLU A 116 -16.98 8.46 11.00
N ALA A 117 -16.16 7.61 10.39
CA ALA A 117 -14.89 8.03 9.79
C ALA A 117 -15.09 8.96 8.60
N PHE A 118 -16.06 8.65 7.72
CA PHE A 118 -16.36 9.50 6.58
C PHE A 118 -16.94 10.85 7.03
N GLU A 119 -17.92 10.86 7.92
CA GLU A 119 -18.56 12.06 8.47
C GLU A 119 -17.55 12.95 9.21
N TYR A 120 -16.58 12.36 9.90
CA TYR A 120 -15.49 13.10 10.54
C TYR A 120 -14.68 13.90 9.53
N LEU A 121 -14.36 13.33 8.36
CA LEU A 121 -13.63 14.00 7.29
C LEU A 121 -14.52 15.00 6.55
N ASP A 122 -15.75 14.63 6.24
CA ASP A 122 -16.72 15.49 5.54
C ASP A 122 -17.04 16.78 6.30
N ALA A 123 -17.05 16.73 7.64
CA ALA A 123 -17.24 17.90 8.48
C ALA A 123 -16.01 18.85 8.52
N ARG A 124 -14.85 18.46 8.01
CA ARG A 124 -13.59 19.20 8.12
C ARG A 124 -12.98 19.62 6.80
N TYR A 125 -13.38 18.99 5.71
CA TYR A 125 -12.87 19.25 4.38
C TYR A 125 -14.01 19.56 3.42
N ASP A 126 -13.74 20.37 2.41
CA ASP A 126 -14.73 20.71 1.38
C ASP A 126 -15.10 19.50 0.54
N VAL A 127 -14.15 18.58 0.32
CA VAL A 127 -14.34 17.38 -0.47
C VAL A 127 -13.61 16.18 0.15
N VAL A 128 -14.33 15.10 0.36
CA VAL A 128 -13.75 13.77 0.65
C VAL A 128 -13.65 13.00 -0.66
N ILE A 129 -12.46 12.48 -0.98
CA ILE A 129 -12.27 11.58 -2.12
C ILE A 129 -12.14 10.15 -1.60
N ALA A 130 -13.18 9.35 -1.85
CA ALA A 130 -13.25 7.95 -1.46
C ALA A 130 -12.70 7.05 -2.55
N GLU A 131 -11.64 6.31 -2.24
CA GLU A 131 -11.12 5.27 -3.11
C GLU A 131 -11.92 3.98 -2.94
N GLY A 132 -12.42 3.42 -4.04
CA GLY A 132 -13.06 2.12 -4.06
C GLY A 132 -12.07 0.94 -3.96
N ALA A 133 -12.58 -0.23 -3.62
CA ALA A 133 -11.82 -1.48 -3.58
C ALA A 133 -12.22 -2.39 -4.76
N GLY A 134 -11.24 -2.91 -5.51
CA GLY A 134 -11.49 -3.76 -6.69
C GLY A 134 -12.37 -3.07 -7.74
N SER A 135 -13.37 -3.81 -8.24
CA SER A 135 -14.44 -3.31 -9.11
C SER A 135 -15.75 -3.19 -8.31
N PRO A 136 -16.57 -2.13 -8.52
CA PRO A 136 -17.86 -1.96 -7.82
C PRO A 136 -18.90 -3.00 -8.23
N VAL A 137 -18.67 -3.74 -9.28
CA VAL A 137 -19.65 -4.67 -9.88
C VAL A 137 -19.25 -6.15 -9.74
N GLU A 138 -18.55 -6.48 -8.67
CA GLU A 138 -18.39 -7.87 -8.24
C GLU A 138 -19.76 -8.38 -7.72
N LEU A 139 -20.64 -8.79 -8.64
CA LEU A 139 -22.08 -9.04 -8.37
C LEU A 139 -22.33 -10.00 -7.21
N ASN A 140 -21.48 -11.00 -7.03
CA ASN A 140 -21.53 -11.97 -5.93
C ASN A 140 -21.13 -11.36 -4.56
N LEU A 141 -20.47 -10.21 -4.55
CA LEU A 141 -19.99 -9.52 -3.36
C LEU A 141 -20.60 -8.12 -3.18
N MET A 142 -21.43 -7.65 -4.11
CA MET A 142 -21.95 -6.28 -4.13
C MET A 142 -22.70 -5.92 -2.83
N ASN A 143 -23.46 -6.86 -2.25
CA ASN A 143 -24.16 -6.65 -0.98
C ASN A 143 -23.20 -6.55 0.23
N LYS A 144 -21.93 -6.87 0.03
CA LYS A 144 -20.86 -6.88 1.04
C LYS A 144 -19.79 -5.84 0.75
N ASP A 145 -20.07 -4.91 -0.14
CA ASP A 145 -19.15 -3.86 -0.51
C ASP A 145 -19.27 -2.67 0.45
N LEU A 146 -18.20 -2.39 1.19
CA LEU A 146 -18.12 -1.24 2.08
C LEU A 146 -17.45 -0.02 1.42
N SER A 147 -16.71 -0.21 0.33
CA SER A 147 -15.82 0.81 -0.21
C SER A 147 -16.31 1.47 -1.50
N ASN A 148 -17.20 0.80 -2.24
CA ASN A 148 -17.74 1.35 -3.48
C ASN A 148 -19.22 1.71 -3.29
N ILE A 149 -20.10 0.70 -3.43
CA ILE A 149 -21.57 0.89 -3.47
C ILE A 149 -22.09 1.50 -2.17
N PHE A 150 -21.63 1.01 -1.00
CA PHE A 150 -22.10 1.54 0.28
C PHE A 150 -21.77 3.03 0.43
N ILE A 151 -20.51 3.44 0.18
CA ILE A 151 -20.09 4.84 0.28
C ILE A 151 -20.85 5.72 -0.71
N ALA A 152 -20.89 5.30 -1.98
CA ALA A 152 -21.53 6.12 -3.02
C ALA A 152 -23.04 6.29 -2.78
N THR A 153 -23.70 5.25 -2.28
CA THR A 153 -25.14 5.30 -2.01
C THR A 153 -25.42 6.10 -0.73
N HIS A 154 -24.69 5.84 0.36
CA HIS A 154 -24.97 6.42 1.66
C HIS A 154 -24.67 7.93 1.69
N PHE A 155 -23.57 8.34 1.09
CA PHE A 155 -23.12 9.74 1.08
C PHE A 155 -23.42 10.47 -0.24
N ASN A 156 -24.14 9.85 -1.16
CA ASN A 156 -24.53 10.42 -2.46
C ASN A 156 -23.35 11.06 -3.18
N THR A 157 -22.23 10.34 -3.27
CA THR A 157 -21.01 10.86 -3.89
C THR A 157 -21.12 10.89 -5.41
N ARG A 158 -20.40 11.82 -6.06
CA ARG A 158 -20.14 11.74 -7.49
C ARG A 158 -19.11 10.65 -7.78
N ILE A 159 -19.26 9.95 -8.88
CA ILE A 159 -18.43 8.79 -9.23
C ILE A 159 -17.56 9.12 -10.43
N ILE A 160 -16.25 8.92 -10.29
CA ILE A 160 -15.31 8.91 -11.39
C ILE A 160 -14.84 7.47 -11.61
N LEU A 161 -15.08 6.95 -12.82
CA LEU A 161 -14.58 5.63 -13.21
C LEU A 161 -13.12 5.73 -13.67
N VAL A 162 -12.30 4.74 -13.32
CA VAL A 162 -10.92 4.59 -13.79
C VAL A 162 -10.79 3.27 -14.53
N ALA A 163 -10.45 3.33 -15.81
CA ALA A 163 -10.37 2.18 -16.69
C ALA A 163 -8.95 1.96 -17.21
N ASP A 164 -8.41 0.76 -17.03
CA ASP A 164 -7.11 0.35 -17.53
C ASP A 164 -7.22 -0.07 -19.00
N ILE A 165 -6.55 0.66 -19.91
CA ILE A 165 -6.54 0.31 -21.33
C ILE A 165 -5.40 -0.65 -21.70
N GLU A 166 -4.37 -0.77 -20.87
CA GLU A 166 -3.18 -1.59 -21.16
C GLU A 166 -3.51 -3.08 -21.31
N LYS A 167 -4.48 -3.55 -20.52
CA LYS A 167 -4.91 -4.97 -20.53
C LYS A 167 -5.83 -5.30 -21.72
N GLY A 168 -6.25 -4.31 -22.51
CA GLY A 168 -7.24 -4.48 -23.58
C GLY A 168 -8.68 -4.53 -23.07
N GLY A 169 -9.65 -4.44 -23.98
CA GLY A 169 -11.09 -4.56 -23.66
C GLY A 169 -11.68 -3.36 -22.88
N VAL A 170 -11.05 -2.18 -22.93
CA VAL A 170 -11.48 -0.99 -22.17
C VAL A 170 -12.94 -0.60 -22.42
N PHE A 171 -13.43 -0.70 -23.66
CA PHE A 171 -14.84 -0.40 -23.98
C PHE A 171 -15.80 -1.33 -23.25
N ALA A 172 -15.52 -2.64 -23.29
CA ALA A 172 -16.32 -3.63 -22.60
C ALA A 172 -16.31 -3.41 -21.08
N SER A 173 -15.15 -3.10 -20.50
CA SER A 173 -15.02 -2.87 -19.06
C SER A 173 -15.75 -1.59 -18.61
N VAL A 174 -15.64 -0.49 -19.35
CA VAL A 174 -16.35 0.77 -19.07
C VAL A 174 -17.86 0.58 -19.21
N TYR A 175 -18.30 0.04 -20.34
CA TYR A 175 -19.71 -0.24 -20.60
C TYR A 175 -20.30 -1.19 -19.56
N GLY A 176 -19.63 -2.30 -19.31
CA GLY A 176 -20.09 -3.32 -18.36
C GLY A 176 -20.22 -2.78 -16.95
N VAL A 177 -19.16 -2.09 -16.45
CA VAL A 177 -19.21 -1.52 -15.10
C VAL A 177 -20.33 -0.49 -14.98
N TYR A 178 -20.46 0.44 -15.92
CA TYR A 178 -21.50 1.46 -15.88
C TYR A 178 -22.90 0.85 -15.85
N HIS A 179 -23.20 -0.11 -16.74
CA HIS A 179 -24.52 -0.70 -16.82
C HIS A 179 -24.85 -1.69 -15.71
N LEU A 180 -23.85 -2.28 -15.06
CA LEU A 180 -24.02 -3.15 -13.91
C LEU A 180 -24.11 -2.39 -12.58
N LEU A 181 -23.75 -1.10 -12.54
CA LEU A 181 -24.01 -0.26 -11.37
C LEU A 181 -25.53 -0.18 -11.09
N PRO A 182 -25.94 -0.09 -9.81
CA PRO A 182 -27.31 0.26 -9.45
C PRO A 182 -27.77 1.53 -10.20
N GLU A 183 -29.00 1.53 -10.70
CA GLU A 183 -29.52 2.60 -11.54
C GLU A 183 -29.38 3.99 -10.92
N GLN A 184 -29.67 4.10 -9.63
CA GLN A 184 -29.54 5.32 -8.84
C GLN A 184 -28.10 5.86 -8.79
N LEU A 185 -27.08 5.02 -8.94
CA LEU A 185 -25.67 5.43 -8.93
C LEU A 185 -25.15 5.81 -10.33
N ARG A 186 -25.82 5.36 -11.39
CA ARG A 186 -25.44 5.74 -12.77
C ARG A 186 -25.56 7.23 -13.01
N GLU A 187 -26.59 7.87 -12.43
CA GLU A 187 -26.80 9.31 -12.51
C GLU A 187 -25.68 10.11 -11.80
N ASN A 188 -25.02 9.48 -10.83
CA ASN A 188 -23.90 10.08 -10.11
C ASN A 188 -22.57 9.94 -10.84
N VAL A 189 -22.51 9.18 -11.95
CA VAL A 189 -21.26 9.01 -12.71
C VAL A 189 -20.93 10.33 -13.44
N ALA A 190 -19.90 11.02 -12.95
CA ALA A 190 -19.40 12.26 -13.56
C ALA A 190 -18.63 11.99 -14.87
N GLY A 191 -18.02 10.82 -14.98
CA GLY A 191 -17.30 10.41 -16.18
C GLY A 191 -16.26 9.32 -15.91
N VAL A 192 -15.45 9.05 -16.94
CA VAL A 192 -14.38 8.05 -16.91
C VAL A 192 -13.03 8.65 -17.24
N ILE A 193 -12.00 8.22 -16.50
CA ILE A 193 -10.59 8.46 -16.83
C ILE A 193 -10.02 7.15 -17.39
N ILE A 194 -9.56 7.21 -18.63
CA ILE A 194 -8.83 6.10 -19.26
C ILE A 194 -7.38 6.18 -18.84
N ASN A 195 -6.87 5.15 -18.23
CA ASN A 195 -5.53 5.13 -17.63
C ASN A 195 -4.59 4.17 -18.35
N LYS A 196 -3.29 4.40 -18.19
CA LYS A 196 -2.18 3.57 -18.71
C LYS A 196 -2.15 3.47 -20.25
N PHE A 197 -2.52 4.52 -20.94
CA PHE A 197 -2.45 4.55 -22.40
C PHE A 197 -0.99 4.55 -22.90
N ARG A 198 -0.66 3.65 -23.82
CA ARG A 198 0.67 3.60 -24.44
C ARG A 198 0.58 4.05 -25.91
N GLY A 199 1.54 4.85 -26.33
CA GLY A 199 1.65 5.35 -27.68
C GLY A 199 1.06 6.75 -27.88
N ASP A 200 0.67 7.06 -29.11
CA ASP A 200 0.12 8.36 -29.48
C ASP A 200 -1.36 8.47 -29.06
N LEU A 201 -1.64 9.39 -28.15
CA LEU A 201 -2.99 9.61 -27.60
C LEU A 201 -4.04 9.94 -28.65
N SER A 202 -3.65 10.59 -29.76
CA SER A 202 -4.56 10.94 -30.85
C SER A 202 -5.21 9.71 -31.52
N LEU A 203 -4.58 8.54 -31.40
CA LEU A 203 -5.14 7.28 -31.89
C LEU A 203 -6.41 6.86 -31.12
N PHE A 204 -6.64 7.43 -29.94
CA PHE A 204 -7.80 7.12 -29.13
C PHE A 204 -8.96 8.13 -29.26
N ASP A 205 -8.83 9.17 -30.09
CA ASP A 205 -9.87 10.19 -30.29
C ASP A 205 -11.22 9.59 -30.72
N LYS A 206 -11.19 8.56 -31.58
CA LYS A 206 -12.40 7.83 -31.97
C LYS A 206 -12.97 7.04 -30.81
N GLY A 207 -12.10 6.50 -29.92
CA GLY A 207 -12.50 5.77 -28.72
C GLY A 207 -13.23 6.67 -27.71
N ILE A 208 -12.74 7.90 -27.53
CA ILE A 208 -13.41 8.91 -26.71
C ILE A 208 -14.84 9.14 -27.22
N LYS A 209 -14.99 9.38 -28.53
CA LYS A 209 -16.30 9.61 -29.14
C LYS A 209 -17.26 8.43 -29.01
N ILE A 210 -16.76 7.20 -29.05
CA ILE A 210 -17.58 6.00 -28.82
C ILE A 210 -18.09 6.00 -27.38
N ILE A 211 -17.21 6.23 -26.39
CA ILE A 211 -17.60 6.23 -24.98
C ILE A 211 -18.62 7.35 -24.69
N GLU A 212 -18.39 8.55 -25.23
CA GLU A 212 -19.28 9.69 -24.99
C GLU A 212 -20.62 9.56 -25.74
N ASN A 213 -20.60 9.19 -27.02
CA ASN A 213 -21.82 9.23 -27.86
C ASN A 213 -22.65 7.94 -27.76
N GLU A 214 -22.00 6.76 -27.64
CA GLU A 214 -22.70 5.49 -27.63
C GLU A 214 -23.00 4.99 -26.22
N PHE A 215 -22.11 5.27 -25.24
CA PHE A 215 -22.32 4.86 -23.86
C PHE A 215 -22.91 5.97 -22.98
N GLY A 216 -22.87 7.22 -23.45
CA GLY A 216 -23.37 8.38 -22.71
C GLY A 216 -22.52 8.75 -21.49
N ILE A 217 -21.25 8.34 -21.46
CA ILE A 217 -20.34 8.56 -20.32
C ILE A 217 -19.30 9.61 -20.70
N PRO A 218 -19.22 10.76 -20.01
CA PRO A 218 -18.17 11.76 -20.29
C PRO A 218 -16.77 11.18 -20.10
N VAL A 219 -15.83 11.47 -21.01
CA VAL A 219 -14.43 11.13 -20.85
C VAL A 219 -13.70 12.32 -20.21
N LEU A 220 -13.28 12.13 -18.94
CA LEU A 220 -12.59 13.17 -18.17
C LEU A 220 -11.09 13.26 -18.49
N GLY A 221 -10.57 12.32 -19.27
CA GLY A 221 -9.21 12.34 -19.76
C GLY A 221 -8.66 10.98 -20.12
N VAL A 222 -7.52 10.99 -20.82
CA VAL A 222 -6.76 9.80 -21.20
C VAL A 222 -5.33 9.97 -20.71
N LEU A 223 -4.98 9.26 -19.64
CA LEU A 223 -3.67 9.35 -18.99
C LEU A 223 -2.64 8.46 -19.70
N PRO A 224 -1.51 9.02 -20.13
CA PRO A 224 -0.43 8.21 -20.70
C PRO A 224 0.20 7.32 -19.62
N TYR A 225 0.59 6.10 -20.00
CA TYR A 225 1.40 5.26 -19.11
C TYR A 225 2.64 6.03 -18.68
N THR A 226 2.78 6.16 -17.38
CA THR A 226 3.93 6.83 -16.78
C THR A 226 4.34 6.04 -15.57
N PRO A 227 5.55 5.46 -15.55
CA PRO A 227 6.07 4.82 -14.37
C PRO A 227 6.05 5.80 -13.19
N PHE A 228 5.48 5.35 -12.09
CA PHE A 228 5.45 6.09 -10.84
C PHE A 228 5.83 5.12 -9.72
N ASN A 229 6.99 5.35 -9.12
CA ASN A 229 7.68 4.39 -8.27
C ASN A 229 7.68 4.83 -6.81
N LEU A 230 6.59 5.44 -6.36
CA LEU A 230 6.37 5.88 -4.99
C LEU A 230 5.02 5.39 -4.49
N GLY A 231 4.92 5.13 -3.18
CA GLY A 231 3.67 4.69 -2.55
C GLY A 231 3.25 3.29 -2.99
N PHE A 232 4.19 2.35 -3.12
CA PHE A 232 3.87 0.96 -3.49
C PHE A 232 2.89 0.33 -2.51
N GLU A 233 1.72 -0.05 -3.00
CA GLU A 233 0.67 -0.69 -2.20
C GLU A 233 0.86 -2.21 -2.11
N ASP A 234 1.36 -2.85 -3.18
CA ASP A 234 1.51 -4.29 -3.26
C ASP A 234 2.93 -4.75 -3.64
N SER A 235 3.23 -6.00 -3.27
CA SER A 235 4.51 -6.62 -3.55
C SER A 235 4.76 -6.87 -5.02
N GLN A 236 3.71 -7.08 -5.83
CA GLN A 236 3.88 -7.39 -7.25
C GLN A 236 4.37 -6.17 -8.02
N SER A 237 3.85 -4.99 -7.69
CA SER A 237 4.30 -3.73 -8.30
C SER A 237 5.79 -3.51 -8.04
N LEU A 238 6.25 -3.71 -6.81
CA LEU A 238 7.67 -3.61 -6.46
C LEU A 238 8.53 -4.70 -7.13
N MET A 239 8.03 -5.95 -7.14
CA MET A 239 8.77 -7.10 -7.66
C MET A 239 8.90 -7.11 -9.19
N ASN A 240 7.96 -6.44 -9.87
CA ASN A 240 8.00 -6.27 -11.32
C ASN A 240 8.79 -5.01 -11.72
N TYR A 241 9.24 -4.24 -10.76
CA TYR A 241 10.08 -3.08 -11.01
C TYR A 241 11.47 -3.53 -11.48
N THR A 242 11.84 -3.13 -12.66
CA THR A 242 13.16 -3.42 -13.23
C THR A 242 14.01 -2.17 -13.13
N GLN A 243 15.05 -2.21 -12.33
CA GLN A 243 16.02 -1.14 -12.21
C GLN A 243 17.14 -1.32 -13.27
N GLU A 244 17.53 -0.25 -13.95
CA GLU A 244 18.71 -0.26 -14.80
C GLU A 244 19.96 -0.20 -13.94
N CYS A 245 20.61 -1.35 -13.74
CA CYS A 245 21.78 -1.48 -12.88
C CYS A 245 23.14 -1.23 -13.58
N SER A 246 23.14 -0.86 -14.86
CA SER A 246 24.34 -0.78 -15.69
C SER A 246 25.41 0.21 -15.22
N ARG A 247 25.02 1.17 -14.36
CA ARG A 247 25.91 2.22 -13.80
C ARG A 247 25.99 2.19 -12.29
N ALA A 248 25.30 1.26 -11.63
CA ALA A 248 25.25 1.22 -10.17
C ALA A 248 26.61 0.79 -9.61
N LEU A 249 27.07 1.55 -8.60
CA LEU A 249 28.34 1.31 -7.91
C LEU A 249 28.19 0.31 -6.76
N ARG A 250 26.98 0.18 -6.20
CA ARG A 250 26.70 -0.60 -5.00
C ARG A 250 25.56 -1.58 -5.27
N ARG A 251 25.82 -2.88 -5.03
CA ARG A 251 24.81 -3.93 -5.14
C ARG A 251 24.29 -4.28 -3.75
N ILE A 252 22.96 -4.21 -3.59
CA ILE A 252 22.27 -4.50 -2.33
C ILE A 252 21.23 -5.60 -2.60
N ALA A 253 21.25 -6.66 -1.79
CA ALA A 253 20.26 -7.72 -1.82
C ALA A 253 19.18 -7.47 -0.77
N VAL A 254 17.91 -7.61 -1.12
CA VAL A 254 16.78 -7.71 -0.20
C VAL A 254 16.24 -9.13 -0.24
N ILE A 255 16.22 -9.81 0.88
CA ILE A 255 15.66 -11.17 0.95
C ILE A 255 14.14 -11.09 0.91
N ALA A 256 13.57 -11.36 -0.25
CA ALA A 256 12.14 -11.20 -0.51
C ALA A 256 11.36 -12.47 -0.15
N TYR A 257 11.22 -12.74 1.15
CA TYR A 257 10.42 -13.88 1.63
C TYR A 257 8.90 -13.63 1.45
N PRO A 258 8.07 -14.70 1.52
CA PRO A 258 6.65 -14.63 1.13
C PRO A 258 5.81 -13.63 1.91
N ALA A 259 6.06 -13.46 3.22
CA ALA A 259 5.33 -12.53 4.06
C ALA A 259 6.05 -11.19 4.26
N MET A 260 6.94 -10.81 3.34
CA MET A 260 7.60 -9.51 3.35
C MET A 260 6.56 -8.38 3.40
N SER A 261 6.83 -7.34 4.19
CA SER A 261 5.95 -6.19 4.40
C SER A 261 6.71 -4.87 4.39
N ASN A 262 5.97 -3.76 4.31
CA ASN A 262 6.49 -2.40 4.36
C ASN A 262 7.51 -2.09 3.25
N TYR A 263 7.08 -2.33 2.01
CA TYR A 263 7.88 -2.20 0.80
C TYR A 263 8.40 -0.79 0.54
N THR A 264 7.75 0.23 1.09
CA THR A 264 8.16 1.63 0.97
C THR A 264 9.51 1.92 1.61
N ASP A 265 10.00 1.06 2.51
CA ASP A 265 11.38 1.14 3.02
C ASP A 265 12.43 1.13 1.89
N PHE A 266 12.11 0.52 0.74
CA PHE A 266 13.04 0.35 -0.36
C PHE A 266 12.95 1.44 -1.44
N GLU A 267 11.93 2.29 -1.41
CA GLU A 267 11.75 3.37 -2.39
C GLU A 267 12.97 4.31 -2.46
N PRO A 268 13.58 4.73 -1.34
CA PRO A 268 14.78 5.57 -1.38
C PRO A 268 15.98 4.87 -2.04
N LEU A 269 16.12 3.57 -1.83
CA LEU A 269 17.20 2.78 -2.44
C LEU A 269 16.96 2.57 -3.94
N LEU A 270 15.72 2.34 -4.35
CA LEU A 270 15.33 2.22 -5.76
C LEU A 270 15.45 3.54 -6.52
N ALA A 271 15.24 4.67 -5.85
CA ALA A 271 15.36 6.00 -6.44
C ALA A 271 16.82 6.43 -6.63
N ASN A 272 17.75 5.85 -5.88
CA ASN A 272 19.16 6.22 -5.91
C ASN A 272 19.88 5.55 -7.10
N PRO A 273 20.40 6.32 -8.08
CA PRO A 273 21.04 5.77 -9.28
C PRO A 273 22.36 5.03 -9.00
N ASP A 274 22.99 5.25 -7.84
CA ASP A 274 24.23 4.59 -7.45
C ASP A 274 24.01 3.20 -6.83
N ILE A 275 22.75 2.82 -6.58
CA ILE A 275 22.38 1.56 -5.96
C ILE A 275 21.68 0.66 -6.97
N CYS A 276 22.12 -0.59 -7.06
CA CYS A 276 21.39 -1.67 -7.69
C CYS A 276 20.75 -2.53 -6.59
N LEU A 277 19.43 -2.48 -6.47
CA LEU A 277 18.68 -3.23 -5.49
C LEU A 277 18.09 -4.49 -6.14
N GLU A 278 18.43 -5.66 -5.59
CA GLU A 278 17.95 -6.94 -6.09
C GLU A 278 17.12 -7.67 -5.05
N PHE A 279 15.89 -8.09 -5.43
CA PHE A 279 14.99 -8.86 -4.56
C PHE A 279 15.24 -10.36 -4.75
N ILE A 280 15.81 -11.00 -3.72
CA ILE A 280 16.24 -12.40 -3.74
C ILE A 280 15.12 -13.33 -3.25
N ARG A 281 14.67 -14.23 -4.12
CA ARG A 281 13.60 -15.20 -3.84
C ARG A 281 14.04 -16.65 -3.92
N THR A 282 15.18 -16.89 -4.49
CA THR A 282 15.73 -18.23 -4.72
C THR A 282 17.15 -18.32 -4.18
N ASN A 283 17.66 -19.53 -4.06
CA ASN A 283 19.03 -19.74 -3.62
C ASN A 283 20.01 -19.25 -4.70
N VAL A 284 20.55 -18.07 -4.52
CA VAL A 284 21.60 -17.46 -5.34
C VAL A 284 22.81 -17.18 -4.49
N ASP A 285 23.98 -17.06 -5.10
CA ASP A 285 25.21 -16.65 -4.39
C ASP A 285 25.10 -15.19 -3.93
N LEU A 286 25.15 -14.98 -2.62
CA LEU A 286 25.06 -13.67 -1.98
C LEU A 286 26.43 -12.98 -1.85
N SER A 287 27.54 -13.61 -2.20
CA SER A 287 28.90 -13.05 -2.01
C SER A 287 29.18 -11.79 -2.84
N GLY A 288 28.43 -11.60 -3.93
CA GLY A 288 28.57 -10.43 -4.83
C GLY A 288 27.86 -9.15 -4.35
N PHE A 289 27.22 -9.17 -3.18
CA PHE A 289 26.53 -8.00 -2.64
C PHE A 289 27.33 -7.31 -1.53
N GLU A 290 27.26 -5.99 -1.49
CA GLU A 290 27.88 -5.17 -0.43
C GLU A 290 27.06 -5.21 0.87
N CYS A 291 25.74 -5.34 0.72
CA CYS A 291 24.79 -5.36 1.82
C CYS A 291 23.66 -6.35 1.53
N ILE A 292 23.23 -7.06 2.56
CA ILE A 292 22.07 -7.92 2.53
C ILE A 292 21.06 -7.37 3.55
N ILE A 293 19.83 -7.10 3.10
CA ILE A 293 18.74 -6.60 3.93
C ILE A 293 17.73 -7.72 4.18
N LEU A 294 17.43 -7.97 5.44
CA LEU A 294 16.31 -8.75 5.92
C LEU A 294 15.16 -7.77 6.19
N PRO A 295 14.14 -7.69 5.35
CA PRO A 295 13.07 -6.72 5.45
C PRO A 295 12.07 -7.03 6.57
N GLY A 296 11.05 -6.19 6.74
CA GLY A 296 9.88 -6.46 7.57
C GLY A 296 9.15 -7.73 7.12
N SER A 297 8.60 -8.45 8.07
CA SER A 297 7.79 -9.65 7.84
C SER A 297 6.51 -9.61 8.66
N LYS A 298 5.41 -10.04 8.05
CA LYS A 298 4.15 -10.24 8.75
C LYS A 298 4.06 -11.60 9.46
N LEU A 299 4.85 -12.58 9.01
CA LEU A 299 4.89 -13.96 9.51
C LEU A 299 6.35 -14.41 9.68
N VAL A 300 6.99 -13.89 10.73
CA VAL A 300 8.44 -14.02 10.96
C VAL A 300 8.87 -15.49 11.10
N MET A 301 8.10 -16.30 11.85
CA MET A 301 8.42 -17.72 12.06
C MET A 301 8.27 -18.54 10.77
N GLN A 302 7.28 -18.23 9.95
CA GLN A 302 7.08 -18.88 8.64
C GLN A 302 8.19 -18.51 7.66
N ASP A 303 8.55 -17.22 7.60
CA ASP A 303 9.61 -16.74 6.72
C ASP A 303 11.00 -17.27 7.13
N LEU A 304 11.24 -17.47 8.41
CA LEU A 304 12.43 -18.20 8.89
C LEU A 304 12.47 -19.65 8.37
N THR A 305 11.33 -20.32 8.37
CA THR A 305 11.22 -21.68 7.82
C THR A 305 11.52 -21.67 6.33
N TRP A 306 10.95 -20.72 5.60
CA TRP A 306 11.22 -20.54 4.17
C TRP A 306 12.71 -20.26 3.87
N LEU A 307 13.40 -19.44 4.69
CA LEU A 307 14.85 -19.21 4.58
C LEU A 307 15.66 -20.51 4.70
N LYS A 308 15.26 -21.38 5.65
CA LYS A 308 15.91 -22.70 5.87
C LYS A 308 15.69 -23.63 4.66
N GLU A 309 14.46 -23.74 4.19
CA GLU A 309 14.09 -24.58 3.05
C GLU A 309 14.77 -24.14 1.75
N ARG A 310 15.02 -22.84 1.58
CA ARG A 310 15.70 -22.28 0.42
C ARG A 310 17.23 -22.29 0.52
N GLY A 311 17.82 -22.73 1.63
CA GLY A 311 19.26 -22.72 1.84
C GLY A 311 19.87 -21.32 2.08
N LEU A 312 19.06 -20.27 2.05
CA LEU A 312 19.50 -18.89 2.31
C LEU A 312 19.93 -18.69 3.76
N PHE A 313 19.30 -19.40 4.69
CA PHE A 313 19.64 -19.35 6.11
C PHE A 313 21.11 -19.70 6.36
N ALA A 314 21.61 -20.77 5.76
CA ALA A 314 23.00 -21.22 5.90
C ALA A 314 23.99 -20.21 5.27
N GLN A 315 23.64 -19.64 4.09
CA GLN A 315 24.46 -18.59 3.47
C GLN A 315 24.54 -17.35 4.35
N LEU A 316 23.43 -16.87 4.93
CA LEU A 316 23.41 -15.73 5.82
C LEU A 316 24.28 -15.97 7.05
N GLN A 317 24.21 -17.16 7.67
CA GLN A 317 25.08 -17.53 8.79
C GLN A 317 26.56 -17.56 8.41
N GLN A 318 26.88 -18.03 7.17
CA GLN A 318 28.24 -18.03 6.67
C GLN A 318 28.77 -16.61 6.50
N HIS A 319 28.01 -15.73 5.83
CA HIS A 319 28.40 -14.32 5.62
C HIS A 319 28.55 -13.56 6.94
N TYR A 320 27.71 -13.86 7.94
CA TYR A 320 27.88 -13.32 9.30
C TYR A 320 29.22 -13.71 9.89
N LYS A 321 29.60 -15.00 9.84
CA LYS A 321 30.88 -15.51 10.36
C LYS A 321 32.08 -14.92 9.65
N GLU A 322 31.98 -14.73 8.34
CA GLU A 322 33.05 -14.13 7.52
C GLU A 322 33.20 -12.63 7.76
N GLY A 323 32.18 -11.93 8.21
CA GLY A 323 32.19 -10.50 8.52
C GLY A 323 32.51 -9.59 7.34
N ARG A 324 32.27 -10.03 6.10
CA ARG A 324 32.62 -9.28 4.89
C ARG A 324 31.49 -8.40 4.38
N ILE A 325 30.24 -8.85 4.53
CA ILE A 325 29.03 -8.23 3.99
C ILE A 325 28.28 -7.52 5.12
N ASN A 326 27.70 -6.35 4.82
CA ASN A 326 26.82 -5.67 5.76
C ASN A 326 25.49 -6.43 5.85
N LEU A 327 25.03 -6.74 7.06
CA LEU A 327 23.77 -7.40 7.33
C LEU A 327 22.84 -6.41 8.04
N VAL A 328 21.70 -6.13 7.43
CA VAL A 328 20.71 -5.18 7.97
C VAL A 328 19.39 -5.89 8.20
N GLY A 329 18.83 -5.79 9.39
CA GLY A 329 17.50 -6.33 9.72
C GLY A 329 16.52 -5.22 10.06
N ILE A 330 15.34 -5.25 9.44
CA ILE A 330 14.29 -4.26 9.65
C ILE A 330 13.06 -4.97 10.21
N CYS A 331 12.55 -4.55 11.36
CA CYS A 331 11.35 -5.05 12.00
C CYS A 331 11.34 -6.59 12.12
N GLY A 332 10.58 -7.31 11.29
CA GLY A 332 10.61 -8.77 11.25
C GLY A 332 11.99 -9.35 10.93
N GLY A 333 12.73 -8.73 10.01
CA GLY A 333 14.10 -9.10 9.68
C GLY A 333 15.07 -8.91 10.85
N TYR A 334 14.88 -7.87 11.66
CA TYR A 334 15.64 -7.68 12.91
C TYR A 334 15.34 -8.79 13.90
N GLN A 335 14.07 -9.16 14.06
CA GLN A 335 13.65 -10.27 14.92
C GLN A 335 14.31 -11.59 14.51
N MET A 336 14.47 -11.83 13.19
CA MET A 336 15.14 -13.03 12.67
C MET A 336 16.64 -13.10 13.00
N MET A 337 17.28 -11.98 13.33
CA MET A 337 18.71 -11.93 13.67
C MET A 337 19.05 -12.47 15.06
N PHE A 338 18.08 -12.55 15.98
CA PHE A 338 18.29 -13.07 17.31
C PHE A 338 18.56 -14.59 17.32
N GLU A 339 18.84 -15.15 18.47
CA GLU A 339 19.06 -16.60 18.62
C GLU A 339 17.75 -17.38 18.52
N ARG A 340 16.64 -16.80 19.04
CA ARG A 340 15.36 -17.48 19.17
C ARG A 340 14.18 -16.51 19.05
N ILE A 341 13.07 -17.00 18.52
CA ILE A 341 11.77 -16.32 18.53
C ILE A 341 10.78 -17.20 19.29
N VAL A 342 10.05 -16.59 20.22
CA VAL A 342 9.10 -17.24 21.13
C VAL A 342 7.72 -16.62 20.95
N ASP A 343 6.73 -17.43 20.59
CA ASP A 343 5.32 -17.07 20.46
C ASP A 343 4.46 -17.87 21.46
N GLU A 344 4.41 -17.40 22.70
CA GLU A 344 3.57 -17.98 23.74
C GLU A 344 2.10 -17.59 23.61
N HIS A 345 1.84 -16.52 22.90
CA HIS A 345 0.51 -15.93 22.76
C HIS A 345 -0.23 -16.28 21.49
N CYS A 346 0.35 -17.15 20.65
CA CYS A 346 -0.23 -17.58 19.38
C CYS A 346 -0.53 -16.39 18.44
N ILE A 347 0.41 -15.46 18.34
CA ILE A 347 0.30 -14.28 17.47
C ILE A 347 0.42 -14.65 15.99
N GLU A 348 1.41 -15.49 15.67
CA GLU A 348 1.64 -15.98 14.30
C GLU A 348 1.28 -17.45 14.11
N VAL A 349 1.23 -18.24 15.19
CA VAL A 349 1.00 -19.69 15.15
C VAL A 349 -0.24 -20.09 15.94
N GLN A 350 -0.79 -21.27 15.64
CA GLN A 350 -2.04 -21.74 16.31
C GLN A 350 -1.82 -22.28 17.72
N LYS A 351 -0.58 -22.62 18.07
CA LYS A 351 -0.20 -23.15 19.39
C LYS A 351 1.11 -22.49 19.83
N PRO A 352 1.34 -22.31 21.13
CA PRO A 352 2.61 -21.78 21.63
C PRO A 352 3.80 -22.51 21.02
N ALA A 353 4.74 -21.76 20.49
CA ALA A 353 5.91 -22.30 19.80
C ALA A 353 7.14 -21.42 20.00
N SER A 354 8.31 -22.03 19.83
CA SER A 354 9.56 -21.31 19.69
C SER A 354 10.39 -21.87 18.55
N THR A 355 11.16 -21.03 17.89
CA THR A 355 12.03 -21.42 16.77
C THR A 355 13.41 -20.80 16.90
N ALA A 356 14.45 -21.59 16.56
CA ALA A 356 15.79 -21.04 16.44
C ALA A 356 15.86 -20.11 15.22
N ALA A 357 16.42 -18.93 15.43
CA ALA A 357 16.60 -17.90 14.41
C ALA A 357 18.08 -17.83 13.96
N LEU A 358 18.53 -16.74 13.35
CA LEU A 358 19.84 -16.67 12.69
C LEU A 358 21.03 -16.66 13.66
N GLY A 359 20.83 -16.20 14.91
CA GLY A 359 21.86 -16.19 15.95
C GLY A 359 22.99 -15.17 15.71
N PHE A 360 22.67 -14.02 15.08
CA PHE A 360 23.61 -12.92 14.91
C PHE A 360 23.65 -12.02 16.14
N ILE A 361 22.59 -12.01 16.92
CA ILE A 361 22.38 -11.19 18.10
C ILE A 361 21.99 -12.10 19.25
N GLU A 362 22.68 -11.96 20.38
CA GLU A 362 22.39 -12.72 21.60
C GLU A 362 21.01 -12.35 22.17
N GLY A 363 20.29 -13.36 22.64
CA GLY A 363 18.99 -13.22 23.28
C GLY A 363 17.82 -13.68 22.43
N GLU A 364 16.62 -13.37 22.91
CA GLU A 364 15.37 -13.88 22.35
C GLU A 364 14.39 -12.74 22.03
N ILE A 365 13.52 -13.02 21.06
CA ILE A 365 12.35 -12.20 20.75
C ILE A 365 11.12 -12.89 21.32
N HIS A 366 10.31 -12.14 22.09
CA HIS A 366 9.03 -12.60 22.62
C HIS A 366 7.89 -11.82 21.96
N PHE A 367 6.93 -12.53 21.36
CA PHE A 367 5.73 -11.89 20.81
C PHE A 367 4.75 -11.53 21.92
N GLN A 368 4.37 -10.25 21.96
CA GLN A 368 3.41 -9.69 22.89
C GLN A 368 2.01 -9.68 22.30
N LYS A 369 0.98 -9.80 23.15
CA LYS A 369 -0.43 -9.66 22.72
C LYS A 369 -0.71 -8.27 22.16
N GLU A 370 -0.22 -7.25 22.86
CA GLU A 370 -0.34 -5.88 22.45
C GLU A 370 0.70 -5.54 21.38
N LYS A 371 0.26 -4.94 20.31
CA LYS A 371 1.10 -4.49 19.22
C LYS A 371 1.76 -3.17 19.59
N ILE A 372 3.04 -3.06 19.32
CA ILE A 372 3.77 -1.80 19.46
C ILE A 372 3.53 -0.97 18.21
N LEU A 373 2.97 0.23 18.41
CA LEU A 373 2.79 1.26 17.41
C LEU A 373 3.49 2.51 17.91
N LYS A 374 4.56 2.93 17.23
CA LYS A 374 5.31 4.14 17.56
C LYS A 374 5.63 4.89 16.30
N ARG A 375 5.71 6.22 16.38
CA ARG A 375 6.14 7.09 15.31
C ARG A 375 7.02 8.21 15.85
N ASP A 376 8.11 8.47 15.11
CA ASP A 376 9.00 9.59 15.32
C ASP A 376 9.39 10.17 13.95
N GLY A 377 8.71 11.22 13.54
CA GLY A 377 8.83 11.80 12.20
C GLY A 377 8.45 10.81 11.10
N GLU A 378 9.41 10.48 10.24
CA GLU A 378 9.23 9.49 9.16
C GLU A 378 9.49 8.05 9.63
N LYS A 379 10.13 7.86 10.77
CA LYS A 379 10.38 6.54 11.34
C LYS A 379 9.16 6.07 12.12
N TYR A 380 8.87 4.79 12.01
CA TYR A 380 7.77 4.19 12.74
C TYR A 380 8.02 2.71 13.05
N GLU A 381 7.36 2.20 14.08
CA GLU A 381 7.44 0.81 14.51
C GLU A 381 6.05 0.19 14.53
N ILE A 382 5.91 -1.00 13.93
CA ILE A 382 4.68 -1.79 13.92
C ILE A 382 5.04 -3.26 14.13
N HIS A 383 5.03 -3.75 15.35
CA HIS A 383 5.43 -5.13 15.64
C HIS A 383 4.83 -5.68 16.92
N HIS A 384 4.82 -7.00 17.06
CA HIS A 384 4.50 -7.72 18.29
C HIS A 384 5.75 -8.19 19.03
N GLY A 385 6.85 -8.44 18.32
CA GLY A 385 8.09 -8.94 18.91
C GLY A 385 8.80 -7.90 19.76
N THR A 386 9.30 -8.30 20.93
CA THR A 386 10.10 -7.47 21.83
C THR A 386 11.37 -8.21 22.24
N SER A 387 12.45 -7.47 22.49
CA SER A 387 13.66 -7.98 23.09
C SER A 387 13.96 -7.26 24.40
N ALA A 388 14.31 -8.00 25.44
CA ALA A 388 14.74 -7.41 26.69
C ALA A 388 16.17 -6.84 26.61
N THR A 389 17.00 -7.44 25.76
CA THR A 389 18.42 -7.06 25.64
C THR A 389 18.62 -5.85 24.74
N TYR A 390 17.93 -5.84 23.58
CA TYR A 390 18.05 -4.77 22.58
C TYR A 390 16.65 -4.31 22.12
N PRO A 391 15.98 -3.46 22.91
CA PRO A 391 14.56 -3.14 22.72
C PRO A 391 14.25 -2.24 21.55
N SER A 392 15.25 -1.56 20.96
CA SER A 392 15.04 -0.63 19.84
C SER A 392 15.89 -0.98 18.63
N GLU A 393 17.19 -1.13 18.83
CA GLU A 393 18.16 -1.40 17.77
C GLU A 393 19.40 -2.12 18.30
N TYR A 394 20.14 -2.71 17.37
CA TYR A 394 21.44 -3.33 17.60
C TYR A 394 22.42 -2.91 16.52
N ARG A 395 23.66 -2.56 16.93
CA ARG A 395 24.75 -2.26 16.01
C ARG A 395 26.05 -2.84 16.53
N ASN A 396 26.66 -3.71 15.75
CA ASN A 396 27.97 -4.25 16.03
C ASN A 396 28.70 -4.58 14.71
N GLY A 397 29.79 -3.90 14.44
CA GLY A 397 30.56 -4.06 13.19
C GLY A 397 29.68 -3.85 11.96
N LYS A 398 29.50 -4.91 11.16
CA LYS A 398 28.69 -4.91 9.94
C LYS A 398 27.26 -5.39 10.13
N VAL A 399 26.85 -5.65 11.36
CA VAL A 399 25.48 -6.04 11.70
C VAL A 399 24.74 -4.85 12.26
N TYR A 400 23.61 -4.53 11.64
CA TYR A 400 22.66 -3.53 12.11
C TYR A 400 21.25 -4.09 12.09
N GLY A 401 20.50 -3.90 13.14
CA GLY A 401 19.10 -4.30 13.22
C GLY A 401 18.29 -3.27 14.00
N THR A 402 17.03 -3.08 13.60
CA THR A 402 16.10 -2.17 14.27
C THR A 402 14.65 -2.57 14.02
N PHE A 403 13.78 -2.22 14.96
CA PHE A 403 12.33 -2.35 14.77
C PHE A 403 11.75 -1.26 13.87
N SER A 404 12.47 -0.15 13.70
CA SER A 404 11.98 1.01 12.96
C SER A 404 12.00 0.80 11.45
N HIS A 405 10.92 1.21 10.79
CA HIS A 405 10.78 1.44 9.35
C HIS A 405 11.16 2.88 8.99
N GLY A 406 11.23 3.19 7.68
CA GLY A 406 11.54 4.53 7.18
C GLY A 406 13.01 4.92 7.31
N LEU A 407 13.92 3.94 7.40
CA LEU A 407 15.35 4.16 7.68
C LEU A 407 16.09 4.94 6.60
N PHE A 408 15.71 4.75 5.35
CA PHE A 408 16.45 5.25 4.19
C PHE A 408 15.91 6.56 3.63
N ALA A 409 14.80 7.07 4.22
CA ALA A 409 14.17 8.32 3.81
C ALA A 409 14.92 9.55 4.37
N ASP A 410 16.03 9.89 3.75
CA ASP A 410 16.84 11.07 4.07
C ASP A 410 16.31 12.37 3.41
N ALA A 411 17.00 13.47 3.62
CA ALA A 411 16.63 14.77 3.05
C ALA A 411 16.62 14.75 1.51
N TRP A 412 17.58 14.05 0.89
CA TRP A 412 17.65 13.90 -0.56
C TRP A 412 16.41 13.18 -1.10
N PHE A 413 16.00 12.08 -0.45
CA PHE A 413 14.83 11.33 -0.89
C PHE A 413 13.54 12.14 -0.75
N LYS A 414 13.40 12.93 0.31
CA LYS A 414 12.23 13.82 0.49
C LYS A 414 12.11 14.85 -0.63
N ASP A 415 13.20 15.42 -1.07
CA ASP A 415 13.24 16.33 -2.21
C ASP A 415 12.91 15.59 -3.51
N TYR A 416 13.50 14.42 -3.74
CA TYR A 416 13.21 13.56 -4.88
C TYR A 416 11.73 13.17 -4.95
N GLU A 417 11.14 12.76 -3.81
CA GLU A 417 9.71 12.40 -3.71
C GLU A 417 8.83 13.59 -4.09
N ARG A 418 9.06 14.75 -3.48
CA ARG A 418 8.32 15.98 -3.78
C ARG A 418 8.39 16.34 -5.27
N GLU A 419 9.59 16.41 -5.83
CA GLU A 419 9.79 16.76 -7.25
C GLU A 419 9.16 15.73 -8.19
N THR A 420 9.20 14.46 -7.83
CA THR A 420 8.60 13.37 -8.63
C THR A 420 7.09 13.50 -8.64
N ILE A 421 6.45 13.76 -7.50
CA ILE A 421 5.01 13.99 -7.39
C ILE A 421 4.61 15.23 -8.22
N GLU A 422 5.28 16.37 -8.05
CA GLU A 422 4.96 17.60 -8.77
C GLU A 422 5.11 17.43 -10.30
N ARG A 423 6.17 16.76 -10.74
CA ARG A 423 6.40 16.44 -12.15
C ARG A 423 5.30 15.54 -12.70
N PHE A 424 4.88 14.54 -11.93
CA PHE A 424 3.79 13.64 -12.31
C PHE A 424 2.46 14.40 -12.43
N VAL A 425 2.08 15.19 -11.42
CA VAL A 425 0.86 16.02 -11.44
C VAL A 425 0.86 16.94 -12.65
N LYS A 426 1.95 17.68 -12.87
CA LYS A 426 2.07 18.61 -14.01
C LYS A 426 1.94 17.90 -15.35
N LYS A 427 2.47 16.68 -15.48
CA LYS A 427 2.34 15.86 -16.69
C LYS A 427 0.89 15.40 -16.88
N MET A 428 0.29 14.80 -15.85
CA MET A 428 -1.05 14.19 -15.95
C MET A 428 -2.15 15.24 -16.13
N LYS A 429 -2.04 16.40 -15.48
CA LYS A 429 -3.00 17.51 -15.58
C LYS A 429 -3.28 17.92 -17.02
N ARG A 430 -2.29 17.84 -17.93
CA ARG A 430 -2.43 18.20 -19.36
C ARG A 430 -3.35 17.26 -20.15
N HIS A 431 -3.65 16.10 -19.57
CA HIS A 431 -4.44 15.04 -20.21
C HIS A 431 -5.79 14.84 -19.52
N LEU A 432 -6.15 15.74 -18.60
CA LEU A 432 -7.42 15.72 -17.87
C LEU A 432 -8.25 16.97 -18.18
N ASP A 433 -9.54 16.77 -18.29
CA ASP A 433 -10.53 17.87 -18.31
C ASP A 433 -10.76 18.34 -16.86
N VAL A 434 -9.85 19.20 -16.39
CA VAL A 434 -9.84 19.70 -15.01
C VAL A 434 -11.13 20.48 -14.71
N GLU A 435 -11.71 21.19 -15.68
CA GLU A 435 -12.93 21.95 -15.49
C GLU A 435 -14.12 21.03 -15.19
N ARG A 436 -14.29 19.96 -15.96
CA ARG A 436 -15.32 18.95 -15.70
C ARG A 436 -15.14 18.24 -14.36
N ILE A 437 -13.90 17.93 -13.98
CA ILE A 437 -13.60 17.37 -12.66
C ILE A 437 -14.02 18.34 -11.55
N ILE A 438 -13.70 19.63 -11.65
CA ILE A 438 -14.11 20.65 -10.69
C ILE A 438 -15.64 20.83 -10.66
N GLN A 439 -16.28 20.78 -11.85
CA GLN A 439 -17.75 20.88 -11.92
C GLN A 439 -18.45 19.70 -11.22
N SER A 440 -17.82 18.53 -11.17
CA SER A 440 -18.42 17.35 -10.53
C SER A 440 -18.57 17.49 -9.01
N VAL A 441 -17.83 18.38 -8.36
CA VAL A 441 -17.92 18.63 -6.90
C VAL A 441 -18.82 19.81 -6.54
N ARG A 442 -19.24 20.61 -7.50
CA ARG A 442 -20.18 21.71 -7.33
C ARG A 442 -21.62 21.24 -7.40
#